data_a652dd5e7ce6cf7e0f1c0c216e07e0ab
#
_entry.id   a652dd5e7ce6cf7e0f1c0c216e07e0ab
#
_cell.length_a   1.000
_cell.length_b   1.000
_cell.length_c   1.000
_cell.angle_alpha   90.00
_cell.angle_beta   90.00
_cell.angle_gamma   90.00
#
_symmetry.space_group_name_H-M   'P 1'
#
loop_
_entity.id
_entity.type
_entity.pdbx_description
1 polymer ?
#
loop_
_entity_poly.entity_id
_entity_poly.type
_entity_poly.pdbx_seq_one_letter_code
_entity_poly.pdbx_strand_id
1 'polypeptide(L)'
;MENQRLDFGEIVRKIAEDKMLLPDFQRGFVWKDEEQRKIVASVLAKMPIGSILLLKSKPDEYASKSIGMKEKNTYQSQDGEVEFLLDGQQRMTALTNVFSNVIYEKCKMFSKLSSRALQRRFFLRIPKWENCKEEADLFGVHNLTFPISDSAEPDFLTADILPFITCAAFFNQDGEPYNPQQSLSTRLDDFCLTNEDGYLVPLYLMVAPENIKKAQIMLRYNTITSDIAGKIGDEIRQHFTDLPDENKNDFIAEIFGNDENCNEIKEDHSKFGEKVQEKQMVWKVCLTNYLDSCVKNMALNKIEVSGEQRDRAIDIYENLNRGGISLNTFDLVMARVAKVSTDNFYRRLVRYIQEEKSYDKQVLPDQIVPLIGKKIQNNQYNASISTGCYNEEKNDIAGKYIDVFLDVLCLYCNNKLFE
;
A
#
# COMPACT_ATOMS: atom_id res chain seq x y z
N MET A 1 12.93 13.80 20.83
CA MET A 1 12.36 12.80 19.89
C MET A 1 11.27 12.07 20.64
N GLU A 2 10.04 12.28 20.26
CA GLU A 2 8.92 11.51 20.82
C GLU A 2 8.67 10.32 19.89
N ASN A 3 8.80 9.10 20.43
CA ASN A 3 8.29 7.90 19.77
C ASN A 3 6.79 7.85 20.02
N GLN A 4 6.01 8.32 19.07
CA GLN A 4 4.55 8.24 19.15
C GLN A 4 4.07 7.12 18.22
N ARG A 5 3.10 6.35 18.72
CA ARG A 5 2.38 5.39 17.91
C ARG A 5 1.48 6.15 16.95
N LEU A 6 1.51 5.79 15.68
CA LEU A 6 0.78 6.48 14.63
C LEU A 6 -0.68 6.00 14.55
N ASP A 7 -1.61 6.94 14.52
CA ASP A 7 -2.98 6.69 14.07
C ASP A 7 -3.02 6.74 12.54
N PHE A 8 -3.28 5.60 11.92
CA PHE A 8 -3.32 5.50 10.46
C PHE A 8 -4.49 6.28 9.85
N GLY A 9 -5.62 6.42 10.55
CA GLY A 9 -6.73 7.26 10.13
C GLY A 9 -6.34 8.74 10.04
N GLU A 10 -5.54 9.22 11.00
CA GLU A 10 -4.98 10.59 10.97
C GLU A 10 -4.04 10.79 9.79
N ILE A 11 -3.21 9.80 9.47
CA ILE A 11 -2.33 9.84 8.30
C ILE A 11 -3.14 9.95 7.01
N VAL A 12 -4.15 9.09 6.83
CA VAL A 12 -5.02 9.13 5.65
C VAL A 12 -5.69 10.49 5.50
N ARG A 13 -6.15 11.08 6.61
CA ARG A 13 -6.70 12.44 6.63
C ARG A 13 -5.66 13.48 6.20
N LYS A 14 -4.45 13.46 6.77
CA LYS A 14 -3.36 14.38 6.39
C LYS A 14 -2.98 14.24 4.91
N ILE A 15 -2.97 13.03 4.36
CA ILE A 15 -2.74 12.79 2.93
C ILE A 15 -3.88 13.38 2.10
N ALA A 16 -5.14 13.20 2.51
CA ALA A 16 -6.29 13.76 1.82
C ALA A 16 -6.25 15.29 1.75
N GLU A 17 -5.80 15.93 2.83
CA GLU A 17 -5.71 17.39 2.99
C GLU A 17 -4.39 18.01 2.49
N ASP A 18 -3.50 17.23 1.86
CA ASP A 18 -2.15 17.65 1.48
C ASP A 18 -1.28 18.19 2.64
N LYS A 19 -1.56 17.72 3.86
CA LYS A 19 -0.77 18.05 5.05
C LYS A 19 0.38 17.06 5.30
N MET A 20 0.41 15.93 4.59
CA MET A 20 1.54 14.99 4.54
C MET A 20 1.99 14.84 3.09
N LEU A 21 3.25 15.17 2.82
CA LEU A 21 3.79 15.35 1.48
C LEU A 21 5.11 14.59 1.31
N LEU A 22 5.43 14.29 0.06
CA LEU A 22 6.75 13.78 -0.32
C LEU A 22 7.59 14.92 -0.88
N PRO A 23 8.81 15.15 -0.35
CA PRO A 23 9.77 16.00 -1.05
C PRO A 23 10.02 15.46 -2.46
N ASP A 24 10.13 16.37 -3.42
CA ASP A 24 10.19 16.02 -4.84
C ASP A 24 11.53 15.33 -5.25
N PHE A 25 12.55 15.41 -4.39
CA PHE A 25 13.81 14.69 -4.60
C PHE A 25 13.71 13.18 -4.30
N GLN A 26 12.62 12.72 -3.68
CA GLN A 26 12.45 11.29 -3.43
C GLN A 26 12.00 10.57 -4.71
N ARG A 27 12.55 9.36 -4.90
CA ARG A 27 12.19 8.48 -6.02
C ARG A 27 10.70 8.18 -6.03
N GLY A 28 10.18 7.68 -7.16
CA GLY A 28 8.81 7.21 -7.28
C GLY A 28 8.54 5.95 -6.46
N PHE A 29 7.29 5.50 -6.46
CA PHE A 29 6.90 4.24 -5.85
C PHE A 29 7.38 3.07 -6.71
N VAL A 30 8.16 2.16 -6.14
CA VAL A 30 8.80 1.03 -6.85
C VAL A 30 8.40 -0.35 -6.34
N TRP A 31 7.73 -0.45 -5.20
CA TRP A 31 7.26 -1.72 -4.67
C TRP A 31 6.24 -2.36 -5.60
N LYS A 32 6.45 -3.64 -5.89
CA LYS A 32 5.54 -4.46 -6.68
C LYS A 32 4.46 -5.08 -5.79
N ASP A 33 3.60 -5.87 -6.38
CA ASP A 33 2.47 -6.51 -5.70
C ASP A 33 2.94 -7.39 -4.53
N GLU A 34 4.09 -8.07 -4.67
CA GLU A 34 4.61 -8.97 -3.65
C GLU A 34 5.08 -8.25 -2.38
N GLU A 35 5.82 -7.13 -2.52
CA GLU A 35 6.25 -6.33 -1.38
C GLU A 35 5.03 -5.71 -0.67
N GLN A 36 4.03 -5.27 -1.43
CA GLN A 36 2.79 -4.76 -0.86
C GLN A 36 2.02 -5.86 -0.12
N ARG A 37 1.91 -7.07 -0.66
CA ARG A 37 1.29 -8.22 0.03
C ARG A 37 2.01 -8.57 1.32
N LYS A 38 3.35 -8.58 1.33
CA LYS A 38 4.16 -8.88 2.51
C LYS A 38 3.92 -7.86 3.65
N ILE A 39 3.89 -6.57 3.34
CA ILE A 39 3.63 -5.57 4.38
C ILE A 39 2.20 -5.67 4.91
N VAL A 40 1.22 -5.97 4.06
CA VAL A 40 -0.16 -6.23 4.49
C VAL A 40 -0.24 -7.40 5.44
N ALA A 41 0.38 -8.53 5.07
CA ALA A 41 0.43 -9.70 5.94
C ALA A 41 1.10 -9.40 7.28
N SER A 42 2.16 -8.58 7.29
CA SER A 42 2.81 -8.13 8.53
C SER A 42 1.90 -7.26 9.39
N VAL A 43 1.11 -6.35 8.79
CA VAL A 43 0.11 -5.55 9.52
C VAL A 43 -0.96 -6.44 10.13
N LEU A 44 -1.51 -7.37 9.34
CA LEU A 44 -2.55 -8.29 9.82
C LEU A 44 -2.03 -9.32 10.82
N ALA A 45 -0.75 -9.62 10.84
CA ALA A 45 -0.09 -10.40 11.89
C ALA A 45 0.38 -9.55 13.09
N LYS A 46 0.03 -8.26 13.13
CA LYS A 46 0.45 -7.28 14.16
C LYS A 46 1.98 -7.19 14.35
N MET A 47 2.75 -7.55 13.33
CA MET A 47 4.21 -7.47 13.37
C MET A 47 4.71 -6.04 13.23
N PRO A 48 5.87 -5.70 13.80
CA PRO A 48 6.48 -4.39 13.61
C PRO A 48 6.79 -4.13 12.13
N ILE A 49 6.31 -3.02 11.60
CA ILE A 49 6.51 -2.61 10.20
C ILE A 49 7.54 -1.50 10.03
N GLY A 50 8.30 -1.21 11.09
CA GLY A 50 9.42 -0.26 11.07
C GLY A 50 9.04 1.15 11.50
N SER A 51 9.79 2.15 11.01
CA SER A 51 9.61 3.56 11.36
C SER A 51 9.44 4.43 10.12
N ILE A 52 8.87 5.62 10.33
CA ILE A 52 8.85 6.71 9.35
C ILE A 52 9.52 7.93 9.93
N LEU A 53 10.16 8.73 9.08
CA LEU A 53 10.78 10.00 9.44
C LEU A 53 9.99 11.15 8.82
N LEU A 54 9.49 12.03 9.67
CA LEU A 54 8.73 13.22 9.28
C LEU A 54 9.48 14.48 9.67
N LEU A 55 9.53 15.45 8.74
CA LEU A 55 9.98 16.80 8.99
C LEU A 55 8.77 17.74 8.96
N LYS A 56 8.51 18.42 10.05
CA LYS A 56 7.44 19.39 10.17
C LYS A 56 7.98 20.77 9.80
N SER A 57 7.48 21.33 8.69
CA SER A 57 7.96 22.62 8.17
C SER A 57 6.89 23.34 7.36
N LYS A 58 7.22 24.51 6.81
CA LYS A 58 6.35 25.26 5.92
C LYS A 58 6.17 24.56 4.57
N PRO A 59 5.01 24.72 3.90
CA PRO A 59 4.73 24.07 2.61
C PRO A 59 5.72 24.42 1.50
N ASP A 60 6.30 25.61 1.53
CA ASP A 60 7.26 26.13 0.56
C ASP A 60 8.72 25.72 0.82
N GLU A 61 8.97 25.02 1.92
CA GLU A 61 10.33 24.58 2.30
C GLU A 61 10.95 23.64 1.25
N TYR A 62 10.14 22.77 0.67
CA TYR A 62 10.54 21.88 -0.41
C TYR A 62 9.55 21.88 -1.56
N ALA A 63 10.09 21.78 -2.78
CA ALA A 63 9.27 21.28 -3.87
C ALA A 63 8.74 19.89 -3.50
N SER A 64 7.44 19.69 -3.58
CA SER A 64 6.81 18.50 -3.05
C SER A 64 5.69 17.96 -3.94
N LYS A 65 5.33 16.71 -3.70
CA LYS A 65 4.25 16.00 -4.37
C LYS A 65 3.38 15.27 -3.34
N SER A 66 2.13 15.02 -3.67
CA SER A 66 1.27 14.17 -2.84
C SER A 66 1.74 12.72 -2.91
N ILE A 67 1.49 11.96 -1.82
CA ILE A 67 1.82 10.54 -1.74
C ILE A 67 1.12 9.78 -2.88
N GLY A 68 1.87 8.96 -3.59
CA GLY A 68 1.38 8.17 -4.72
C GLY A 68 1.24 8.92 -6.05
N MET A 69 1.52 10.24 -6.10
CA MET A 69 1.37 11.06 -7.29
C MET A 69 2.69 11.35 -8.00
N LYS A 70 2.62 11.54 -9.33
CA LYS A 70 3.75 12.01 -10.16
C LYS A 70 3.93 13.50 -10.10
N GLU A 71 2.81 14.22 -10.18
CA GLU A 71 2.81 15.66 -10.37
C GLU A 71 3.09 16.39 -9.08
N LYS A 72 3.79 17.51 -9.23
CA LYS A 72 4.04 18.47 -8.17
C LYS A 72 2.74 19.13 -7.75
N ASN A 73 2.54 19.26 -6.46
CA ASN A 73 1.47 20.13 -5.98
C ASN A 73 1.83 21.59 -6.25
N THR A 74 1.01 22.27 -7.01
CA THR A 74 1.04 23.73 -7.08
C THR A 74 0.33 24.28 -5.86
N TYR A 75 1.09 24.52 -4.78
CA TYR A 75 0.50 25.19 -3.61
C TYR A 75 0.23 26.64 -3.95
N GLN A 76 -1.04 27.00 -3.90
CA GLN A 76 -1.40 28.33 -3.48
C GLN A 76 -1.14 28.37 -1.97
N SER A 77 -0.39 29.36 -1.49
CA SER A 77 0.05 29.51 -0.10
C SER A 77 -1.00 29.03 0.89
N GLN A 78 -0.84 27.82 1.42
CA GLN A 78 -1.61 27.37 2.57
C GLN A 78 -0.88 27.90 3.80
N ASP A 79 -1.56 28.72 4.58
CA ASP A 79 -1.08 29.09 5.91
C ASP A 79 -1.03 27.83 6.79
N GLY A 80 0.11 27.54 7.34
CA GLY A 80 0.29 26.42 8.27
C GLY A 80 1.53 25.57 7.97
N GLU A 81 1.74 24.59 8.85
CA GLU A 81 2.82 23.62 8.72
C GLU A 81 2.32 22.36 8.04
N VAL A 82 3.21 21.70 7.30
CA VAL A 82 3.02 20.38 6.69
C VAL A 82 4.07 19.41 7.19
N GLU A 83 3.78 18.12 7.08
CA GLU A 83 4.72 17.05 7.40
C GLU A 83 5.32 16.49 6.10
N PHE A 84 6.63 16.64 5.93
CA PHE A 84 7.36 16.03 4.84
C PHE A 84 7.83 14.64 5.24
N LEU A 85 7.39 13.61 4.52
CA LEU A 85 7.81 12.24 4.73
C LEU A 85 9.21 12.04 4.13
N LEU A 86 10.25 12.03 4.97
CA LEU A 86 11.64 11.89 4.54
C LEU A 86 12.06 10.43 4.39
N ASP A 87 11.62 9.55 5.28
CA ASP A 87 11.87 8.10 5.19
C ASP A 87 10.56 7.32 5.40
N GLY A 88 10.51 6.09 4.85
CA GLY A 88 9.33 5.24 4.89
C GLY A 88 8.34 5.49 3.75
N GLN A 89 8.72 6.22 2.69
CA GLN A 89 7.86 6.54 1.55
C GLN A 89 7.21 5.31 0.92
N GLN A 90 7.99 4.28 0.60
CA GLN A 90 7.48 3.07 -0.06
C GLN A 90 6.42 2.39 0.81
N ARG A 91 6.75 2.25 2.10
CA ARG A 91 5.88 1.65 3.10
C ARG A 91 4.59 2.43 3.28
N MET A 92 4.69 3.74 3.47
CA MET A 92 3.53 4.59 3.66
C MET A 92 2.63 4.63 2.42
N THR A 93 3.24 4.70 1.23
CA THR A 93 2.48 4.67 -0.04
C THR A 93 1.77 3.32 -0.21
N ALA A 94 2.43 2.20 0.09
CA ALA A 94 1.83 0.86 0.04
C ALA A 94 0.66 0.73 1.01
N LEU A 95 0.85 1.09 2.29
CA LEU A 95 -0.20 1.03 3.31
C LEU A 95 -1.41 1.89 2.93
N THR A 96 -1.17 3.10 2.44
CA THR A 96 -2.23 4.00 2.00
C THR A 96 -2.98 3.44 0.79
N ASN A 97 -2.27 2.83 -0.17
CA ASN A 97 -2.90 2.21 -1.34
C ASN A 97 -3.72 0.98 -0.98
N VAL A 98 -3.26 0.20 0.01
CA VAL A 98 -3.93 -1.06 0.41
C VAL A 98 -5.13 -0.82 1.32
N PHE A 99 -4.99 0.02 2.34
CA PHE A 99 -6.03 0.17 3.37
C PHE A 99 -6.93 1.39 3.17
N SER A 100 -6.67 2.21 2.16
CA SER A 100 -7.48 3.39 1.85
C SER A 100 -7.57 3.65 0.35
N ASN A 101 -8.66 4.28 -0.07
CA ASN A 101 -8.86 4.71 -1.46
C ASN A 101 -8.38 6.14 -1.73
N VAL A 102 -7.72 6.80 -0.77
CA VAL A 102 -7.40 8.23 -0.83
C VAL A 102 -6.49 8.60 -2.00
N ILE A 103 -5.51 7.77 -2.35
CA ILE A 103 -4.64 8.01 -3.51
C ILE A 103 -5.45 8.06 -4.79
N TYR A 104 -6.35 7.11 -5.01
CA TYR A 104 -7.21 7.07 -6.18
C TYR A 104 -8.20 8.25 -6.21
N GLU A 105 -8.82 8.57 -5.11
CA GLU A 105 -9.76 9.70 -5.03
C GLU A 105 -9.11 11.05 -5.36
N LYS A 106 -7.83 11.21 -5.02
CA LYS A 106 -7.04 12.41 -5.38
C LYS A 106 -6.63 12.41 -6.84
N CYS A 107 -6.19 11.27 -7.37
CA CYS A 107 -5.63 11.22 -8.71
C CYS A 107 -6.68 11.32 -9.81
N LYS A 108 -7.83 10.70 -9.65
CA LYS A 108 -8.94 10.59 -10.62
C LYS A 108 -8.53 10.17 -12.05
N MET A 109 -7.25 10.13 -12.33
CA MET A 109 -6.67 9.81 -13.62
C MET A 109 -5.46 8.89 -13.45
N PHE A 110 -5.45 7.80 -14.14
CA PHE A 110 -4.38 6.81 -14.18
C PHE A 110 -2.98 7.41 -14.44
N SER A 111 -2.90 8.33 -15.39
CA SER A 111 -1.66 8.98 -15.79
C SER A 111 -0.97 9.78 -14.66
N LYS A 112 -1.70 10.13 -13.61
CA LYS A 112 -1.19 10.90 -12.47
C LYS A 112 -0.55 10.05 -11.38
N LEU A 113 -0.76 8.73 -11.37
CA LEU A 113 -0.13 7.83 -10.41
C LEU A 113 1.37 7.73 -10.65
N SER A 114 2.16 7.70 -9.57
CA SER A 114 3.62 7.59 -9.64
C SER A 114 4.09 6.21 -10.10
N SER A 115 3.27 5.18 -10.01
CA SER A 115 3.59 3.82 -10.43
C SER A 115 2.35 3.05 -10.86
N ARG A 116 2.52 2.10 -11.80
CA ARG A 116 1.48 1.14 -12.18
C ARG A 116 1.10 0.19 -11.05
N ALA A 117 2.01 -0.08 -10.12
CA ALA A 117 1.72 -0.93 -8.97
C ALA A 117 0.62 -0.35 -8.07
N LEU A 118 0.38 0.98 -8.11
CA LEU A 118 -0.71 1.64 -7.40
C LEU A 118 -2.09 1.44 -8.05
N GLN A 119 -2.15 0.77 -9.19
CA GLN A 119 -3.40 0.39 -9.86
C GLN A 119 -3.98 -0.91 -9.32
N ARG A 120 -3.32 -1.54 -8.36
CA ARG A 120 -3.77 -2.78 -7.72
C ARG A 120 -4.65 -2.46 -6.52
N ARG A 121 -5.64 -3.35 -6.30
CA ARG A 121 -6.46 -3.39 -5.08
C ARG A 121 -6.23 -4.71 -4.39
N PHE A 122 -6.14 -4.65 -3.08
CA PHE A 122 -5.81 -5.78 -2.24
C PHE A 122 -7.02 -6.22 -1.44
N PHE A 123 -7.14 -7.53 -1.29
CA PHE A 123 -8.23 -8.20 -0.62
C PHE A 123 -7.69 -9.25 0.33
N LEU A 124 -8.39 -9.45 1.44
CA LEU A 124 -8.20 -10.63 2.27
C LEU A 124 -9.16 -11.71 1.77
N ARG A 125 -8.61 -12.84 1.33
CA ARG A 125 -9.38 -14.00 0.91
C ARG A 125 -9.82 -14.81 2.13
N ILE A 126 -11.11 -15.02 2.24
CA ILE A 126 -11.72 -15.91 3.21
C ILE A 126 -12.09 -17.19 2.46
N PRO A 127 -11.61 -18.36 2.85
CA PRO A 127 -11.97 -19.63 2.20
C PRO A 127 -13.48 -19.84 2.19
N LYS A 128 -14.00 -20.56 1.20
CA LYS A 128 -15.37 -21.11 1.25
C LYS A 128 -15.43 -22.16 2.34
N TRP A 129 -16.59 -22.35 2.92
CA TRP A 129 -16.77 -23.33 4.00
C TRP A 129 -16.37 -24.76 3.58
N GLU A 130 -16.74 -25.17 2.37
CA GLU A 130 -16.40 -26.49 1.81
C GLU A 130 -14.89 -26.78 1.70
N ASN A 131 -14.07 -25.72 1.53
CA ASN A 131 -12.63 -25.80 1.34
C ASN A 131 -11.85 -25.70 2.66
N CYS A 132 -12.48 -25.33 3.78
CA CYS A 132 -11.80 -25.11 5.06
C CYS A 132 -11.12 -26.36 5.64
N LYS A 133 -11.54 -27.55 5.23
CA LYS A 133 -10.90 -28.82 5.67
C LYS A 133 -9.60 -29.10 4.92
N GLU A 134 -9.43 -28.55 3.73
CA GLU A 134 -8.25 -28.75 2.87
C GLU A 134 -7.21 -27.63 3.07
N GLU A 135 -7.69 -26.42 3.38
CA GLU A 135 -6.86 -25.27 3.70
C GLU A 135 -6.74 -25.12 5.23
N ALA A 136 -5.68 -24.43 5.68
CA ALA A 136 -5.60 -24.02 7.08
C ALA A 136 -6.77 -23.08 7.39
N ASP A 137 -7.65 -23.45 8.33
CA ASP A 137 -8.79 -22.62 8.76
C ASP A 137 -8.36 -21.49 9.69
N LEU A 138 -7.54 -20.60 9.14
CA LEU A 138 -6.93 -19.48 9.88
C LEU A 138 -7.97 -18.53 10.48
N PHE A 139 -9.13 -18.42 9.85
CA PHE A 139 -10.16 -17.46 10.23
C PHE A 139 -11.35 -18.11 10.97
N GLY A 140 -11.28 -19.41 11.26
CA GLY A 140 -12.34 -20.13 11.95
C GLY A 140 -13.65 -20.17 11.19
N VAL A 141 -13.57 -20.33 9.87
CA VAL A 141 -14.73 -20.38 8.95
C VAL A 141 -15.51 -21.67 9.16
N HIS A 142 -14.82 -22.77 9.43
CA HIS A 142 -15.44 -24.11 9.53
C HIS A 142 -16.56 -24.16 10.57
N ASN A 143 -16.30 -23.62 11.75
CA ASN A 143 -17.25 -23.63 12.86
C ASN A 143 -17.74 -22.21 13.25
N LEU A 144 -17.48 -21.20 12.40
CA LEU A 144 -17.81 -19.79 12.63
C LEU A 144 -17.30 -19.28 13.99
N THR A 145 -16.08 -19.69 14.36
CA THR A 145 -15.43 -19.23 15.58
C THR A 145 -14.09 -18.60 15.22
N PHE A 146 -14.08 -17.26 15.14
CA PHE A 146 -12.85 -16.54 14.86
C PHE A 146 -11.84 -16.76 15.99
N PRO A 147 -10.60 -17.18 15.71
CA PRO A 147 -9.60 -17.48 16.72
C PRO A 147 -9.06 -16.17 17.33
N ILE A 148 -9.69 -15.73 18.40
CA ILE A 148 -9.20 -14.62 19.24
C ILE A 148 -8.47 -15.26 20.41
N SER A 149 -7.18 -14.93 20.55
CA SER A 149 -6.44 -15.23 21.77
C SER A 149 -6.82 -14.23 22.86
N ASP A 150 -7.06 -14.69 24.09
CA ASP A 150 -7.22 -13.86 25.28
C ASP A 150 -5.91 -13.11 25.65
N SER A 151 -4.77 -13.56 25.11
CA SER A 151 -3.49 -12.89 25.19
C SER A 151 -3.43 -11.80 24.11
N ALA A 152 -2.92 -10.62 24.47
CA ALA A 152 -2.80 -9.45 23.58
C ALA A 152 -1.85 -9.65 22.37
N GLU A 153 -1.26 -10.84 22.22
CA GLU A 153 -0.36 -11.19 21.13
C GLU A 153 -1.09 -11.96 20.04
N PRO A 154 -0.83 -11.64 18.77
CA PRO A 154 -1.46 -12.32 17.65
C PRO A 154 -0.90 -13.72 17.50
N ASP A 155 -1.77 -14.70 17.32
CA ASP A 155 -1.38 -16.08 17.05
C ASP A 155 -0.96 -16.33 15.59
N PHE A 156 -1.10 -15.31 14.72
CA PHE A 156 -0.80 -15.40 13.30
C PHE A 156 0.62 -14.97 12.97
N LEU A 157 1.31 -15.76 12.18
CA LEU A 157 2.56 -15.35 11.56
C LEU A 157 2.30 -14.68 10.20
N THR A 158 3.22 -13.82 9.78
CA THR A 158 3.15 -13.21 8.45
C THR A 158 3.07 -14.27 7.33
N ALA A 159 3.75 -15.39 7.49
CA ALA A 159 3.75 -16.51 6.54
C ALA A 159 2.37 -17.17 6.42
N ASP A 160 1.62 -17.24 7.52
CA ASP A 160 0.29 -17.86 7.54
C ASP A 160 -0.74 -16.99 6.80
N ILE A 161 -0.67 -15.66 6.98
CA ILE A 161 -1.61 -14.71 6.37
C ILE A 161 -1.30 -14.45 4.89
N LEU A 162 -0.02 -14.45 4.50
CA LEU A 162 0.40 -14.07 3.16
C LEU A 162 -0.33 -14.81 2.01
N PRO A 163 -0.63 -16.11 2.10
CA PRO A 163 -1.40 -16.82 1.07
C PRO A 163 -2.83 -16.32 0.90
N PHE A 164 -3.39 -15.69 1.93
CA PHE A 164 -4.75 -15.14 1.92
C PHE A 164 -4.82 -13.69 1.44
N ILE A 165 -3.68 -13.04 1.19
CA ILE A 165 -3.67 -11.71 0.59
C ILE A 165 -3.63 -11.84 -0.92
N THR A 166 -4.70 -11.41 -1.58
CA THR A 166 -4.82 -11.40 -3.03
C THR A 166 -4.85 -9.98 -3.57
N CYS A 167 -4.54 -9.81 -4.85
CA CYS A 167 -4.65 -8.50 -5.49
C CYS A 167 -5.26 -8.62 -6.89
N ALA A 168 -6.01 -7.60 -7.27
CA ALA A 168 -6.63 -7.47 -8.58
C ALA A 168 -6.25 -6.15 -9.25
N ALA A 169 -6.25 -6.13 -10.58
CA ALA A 169 -6.08 -4.90 -11.34
C ALA A 169 -7.29 -3.98 -11.14
N PHE A 170 -7.01 -2.72 -10.84
CA PHE A 170 -8.05 -1.70 -10.71
C PHE A 170 -8.28 -0.94 -12.03
N PHE A 171 -7.30 -0.97 -12.91
CA PHE A 171 -7.35 -0.40 -14.25
C PHE A 171 -7.25 -1.50 -15.30
N ASN A 172 -7.95 -1.34 -16.42
CA ASN A 172 -7.85 -2.25 -17.53
C ASN A 172 -6.49 -2.11 -18.26
N GLN A 173 -6.25 -2.97 -19.26
CA GLN A 173 -5.01 -2.98 -20.03
C GLN A 173 -4.77 -1.67 -20.81
N ASP A 174 -5.85 -0.95 -21.14
CA ASP A 174 -5.81 0.30 -21.90
C ASP A 174 -5.54 1.51 -20.97
N GLY A 175 -5.40 1.28 -19.66
CA GLY A 175 -5.16 2.32 -18.66
C GLY A 175 -6.41 3.08 -18.25
N GLU A 176 -7.57 2.70 -18.75
CA GLU A 176 -8.86 3.20 -18.27
C GLU A 176 -9.19 2.57 -16.92
N PRO A 177 -9.81 3.32 -16.00
CA PRO A 177 -10.21 2.77 -14.72
C PRO A 177 -11.15 1.59 -14.91
N TYR A 178 -10.67 0.38 -14.65
CA TYR A 178 -11.55 -0.73 -14.39
C TYR A 178 -12.15 -0.52 -13.01
N ASN A 179 -13.22 0.25 -12.97
CA ASN A 179 -13.94 0.50 -11.74
C ASN A 179 -15.10 -0.50 -11.65
N PRO A 180 -14.98 -1.56 -10.86
CA PRO A 180 -16.12 -2.42 -10.58
C PRO A 180 -17.29 -1.65 -9.96
N GLN A 181 -17.07 -0.41 -9.50
CA GLN A 181 -18.09 0.47 -8.95
C GLN A 181 -18.80 1.34 -10.01
N GLN A 182 -18.28 1.47 -11.22
CA GLN A 182 -18.84 2.39 -12.23
C GLN A 182 -20.18 1.94 -12.81
N SER A 183 -20.50 0.68 -12.72
CA SER A 183 -21.80 0.20 -13.14
C SER A 183 -22.45 -0.59 -12.04
N LEU A 184 -23.06 0.09 -11.11
CA LEU A 184 -23.82 -0.49 -10.01
C LEU A 184 -22.93 -1.04 -8.88
N SER A 185 -23.42 -0.84 -7.67
CA SER A 185 -22.94 -1.45 -6.43
C SER A 185 -22.70 -2.97 -6.53
N THR A 186 -23.38 -3.63 -7.43
CA THR A 186 -23.36 -5.06 -7.71
C THR A 186 -22.03 -5.63 -8.17
N ARG A 187 -21.18 -4.89 -8.92
CA ARG A 187 -19.97 -5.49 -9.48
C ARG A 187 -18.83 -5.74 -8.50
N LEU A 188 -18.65 -4.86 -7.52
CA LEU A 188 -17.68 -5.14 -6.46
C LEU A 188 -18.20 -6.27 -5.56
N ASP A 189 -19.48 -6.24 -5.25
CA ASP A 189 -20.14 -7.25 -4.42
C ASP A 189 -20.04 -8.61 -5.12
N ASP A 190 -20.39 -8.69 -6.41
CA ASP A 190 -20.22 -9.90 -7.22
C ASP A 190 -18.77 -10.38 -7.24
N PHE A 191 -17.81 -9.49 -7.48
CA PHE A 191 -16.40 -9.84 -7.46
C PHE A 191 -15.95 -10.40 -6.10
N CYS A 192 -16.45 -9.85 -5.01
CA CYS A 192 -16.12 -10.29 -3.65
C CYS A 192 -16.81 -11.61 -3.26
N LEU A 193 -18.00 -11.88 -3.80
CA LEU A 193 -18.86 -12.99 -3.38
C LEU A 193 -18.86 -14.19 -4.34
N THR A 194 -18.37 -14.02 -5.57
CA THR A 194 -18.41 -15.08 -6.61
C THR A 194 -17.02 -15.55 -7.03
N ASN A 195 -15.98 -15.18 -6.31
CA ASN A 195 -14.63 -15.64 -6.61
C ASN A 195 -14.51 -17.16 -6.37
N GLU A 196 -13.85 -17.88 -7.27
CA GLU A 196 -13.72 -19.34 -7.21
C GLU A 196 -12.90 -19.80 -5.99
N ASP A 197 -11.85 -19.05 -5.64
CA ASP A 197 -10.90 -19.41 -4.58
C ASP A 197 -11.38 -19.03 -3.17
N GLY A 198 -12.53 -18.38 -3.05
CA GLY A 198 -13.07 -17.90 -1.75
C GLY A 198 -13.69 -16.52 -1.83
N TYR A 199 -14.10 -16.01 -0.68
CA TYR A 199 -14.70 -14.68 -0.55
C TYR A 199 -13.62 -13.62 -0.33
N LEU A 200 -13.81 -12.40 -0.85
CA LEU A 200 -12.81 -11.35 -0.85
C LEU A 200 -13.26 -10.15 -0.01
N VAL A 201 -12.56 -9.90 1.10
CA VAL A 201 -12.76 -8.70 1.92
C VAL A 201 -11.95 -7.55 1.33
N PRO A 202 -12.56 -6.45 0.85
CA PRO A 202 -11.86 -5.34 0.21
C PRO A 202 -11.13 -4.47 1.23
N LEU A 203 -9.81 -4.63 1.35
CA LEU A 203 -9.00 -3.93 2.35
C LEU A 203 -8.96 -2.41 2.13
N TYR A 204 -9.03 -1.94 0.89
CA TYR A 204 -8.97 -0.51 0.56
C TYR A 204 -10.20 0.31 0.98
N LEU A 205 -11.23 -0.35 1.48
CA LEU A 205 -12.41 0.30 2.07
C LEU A 205 -12.33 0.45 3.59
N MET A 206 -11.28 -0.08 4.24
CA MET A 206 -11.19 -0.09 5.70
C MET A 206 -11.00 1.30 6.30
N VAL A 207 -10.23 2.16 5.64
CA VAL A 207 -9.94 3.52 6.14
C VAL A 207 -10.34 4.55 5.10
N ALA A 208 -11.37 5.31 5.42
CA ALA A 208 -11.82 6.43 4.60
C ALA A 208 -11.38 7.77 5.22
N PRO A 209 -10.98 8.76 4.38
CA PRO A 209 -10.77 10.11 4.87
C PRO A 209 -12.09 10.68 5.46
N GLU A 210 -11.96 11.55 6.44
CA GLU A 210 -13.13 12.21 7.07
C GLU A 210 -13.77 13.21 6.11
N ASN A 211 -14.67 12.72 5.29
CA ASN A 211 -15.47 13.51 4.37
C ASN A 211 -16.87 12.89 4.23
N ILE A 212 -17.73 13.51 3.44
CA ILE A 212 -19.12 13.06 3.20
C ILE A 212 -19.18 11.61 2.68
N LYS A 213 -18.12 11.13 2.02
CA LYS A 213 -18.04 9.76 1.48
C LYS A 213 -17.67 8.70 2.52
N LYS A 214 -17.13 9.10 3.69
CA LYS A 214 -16.71 8.16 4.75
C LYS A 214 -17.85 7.19 5.11
N ALA A 215 -19.05 7.71 5.36
CA ALA A 215 -20.20 6.89 5.72
C ALA A 215 -20.56 5.87 4.62
N GLN A 216 -20.47 6.28 3.35
CA GLN A 216 -20.76 5.39 2.21
C GLN A 216 -19.71 4.28 2.06
N ILE A 217 -18.43 4.61 2.23
CA ILE A 217 -17.34 3.63 2.15
C ILE A 217 -17.46 2.61 3.30
N MET A 218 -17.69 3.09 4.52
CA MET A 218 -17.86 2.22 5.69
C MET A 218 -19.10 1.35 5.59
N LEU A 219 -20.20 1.90 5.09
CA LEU A 219 -21.41 1.12 4.85
C LEU A 219 -21.14 -0.01 3.85
N ARG A 220 -20.45 0.30 2.75
CA ARG A 220 -20.14 -0.70 1.72
C ARG A 220 -19.24 -1.81 2.25
N TYR A 221 -18.17 -1.46 2.99
CA TYR A 221 -17.33 -2.44 3.65
C TYR A 221 -18.13 -3.37 4.57
N ASN A 222 -19.00 -2.79 5.40
CA ASN A 222 -19.85 -3.55 6.31
C ASN A 222 -20.88 -4.44 5.58
N THR A 223 -21.44 -3.98 4.48
CA THR A 223 -22.37 -4.77 3.66
C THR A 223 -21.65 -5.97 3.07
N ILE A 224 -20.52 -5.80 2.38
CA ILE A 224 -19.76 -6.89 1.78
C ILE A 224 -19.34 -7.93 2.83
N THR A 225 -18.83 -7.48 3.98
CA THR A 225 -18.42 -8.42 5.04
C THR A 225 -19.59 -9.16 5.67
N SER A 226 -20.76 -8.54 5.74
CA SER A 226 -22.00 -9.20 6.19
C SER A 226 -22.49 -10.23 5.16
N ASP A 227 -22.44 -9.90 3.88
CA ASP A 227 -22.82 -10.81 2.80
C ASP A 227 -21.88 -12.02 2.72
N ILE A 228 -20.57 -11.83 2.94
CA ILE A 228 -19.58 -12.93 3.06
C ILE A 228 -19.99 -13.87 4.21
N ALA A 229 -20.24 -13.33 5.39
CA ALA A 229 -20.69 -14.13 6.53
C ALA A 229 -22.02 -14.86 6.24
N GLY A 230 -22.94 -14.18 5.54
CA GLY A 230 -24.19 -14.76 5.08
C GLY A 230 -23.98 -15.95 4.16
N LYS A 231 -23.08 -15.82 3.16
CA LYS A 231 -22.73 -16.90 2.22
C LYS A 231 -22.15 -18.12 2.92
N ILE A 232 -21.22 -17.91 3.85
CA ILE A 232 -20.65 -19.00 4.65
C ILE A 232 -21.74 -19.70 5.47
N GLY A 233 -22.63 -18.94 6.12
CA GLY A 233 -23.75 -19.50 6.85
C GLY A 233 -24.74 -20.26 5.94
N ASP A 234 -24.96 -19.80 4.70
CA ASP A 234 -25.78 -20.50 3.70
C ASP A 234 -25.16 -21.84 3.30
N GLU A 235 -23.84 -21.90 3.07
CA GLU A 235 -23.12 -23.13 2.77
C GLU A 235 -23.27 -24.17 3.92
N ILE A 236 -23.11 -23.73 5.17
CA ILE A 236 -23.30 -24.58 6.35
C ILE A 236 -24.76 -25.10 6.45
N ARG A 237 -25.74 -24.21 6.25
CA ARG A 237 -27.18 -24.58 6.30
C ARG A 237 -27.55 -25.54 5.17
N GLN A 238 -27.01 -25.31 3.98
CA GLN A 238 -27.24 -26.19 2.84
C GLN A 238 -26.66 -27.59 3.11
N HIS A 239 -25.42 -27.64 3.60
CA HIS A 239 -24.77 -28.92 3.95
C HIS A 239 -25.58 -29.67 5.02
N PHE A 240 -26.05 -29.00 6.07
CA PHE A 240 -26.89 -29.61 7.10
C PHE A 240 -28.20 -30.18 6.53
N THR A 241 -28.80 -29.46 5.58
CA THR A 241 -30.06 -29.90 4.95
C THR A 241 -29.85 -31.15 4.11
N ASP A 242 -28.71 -31.28 3.47
CA ASP A 242 -28.37 -32.39 2.58
C ASP A 242 -27.88 -33.64 3.33
N LEU A 243 -27.59 -33.50 4.65
CA LEU A 243 -27.15 -34.61 5.48
C LEU A 243 -28.28 -35.58 5.83
N PRO A 244 -28.01 -36.92 5.87
CA PRO A 244 -28.90 -37.89 6.48
C PRO A 244 -29.17 -37.57 7.96
N ASP A 245 -30.38 -37.86 8.43
CA ASP A 245 -30.78 -37.54 9.83
C ASP A 245 -29.84 -38.14 10.87
N GLU A 246 -29.30 -39.33 10.60
CA GLU A 246 -28.33 -40.02 11.45
C GLU A 246 -27.02 -39.25 11.69
N ASN A 247 -26.60 -38.39 10.73
CA ASN A 247 -25.36 -37.64 10.79
C ASN A 247 -25.56 -36.21 11.30
N LYS A 248 -26.80 -35.73 11.39
CA LYS A 248 -27.10 -34.31 11.77
C LYS A 248 -26.58 -33.98 13.18
N ASN A 249 -26.73 -34.88 14.13
CA ASN A 249 -26.28 -34.64 15.51
C ASN A 249 -24.76 -34.53 15.63
N ASP A 250 -24.01 -35.29 14.85
CA ASP A 250 -22.56 -35.23 14.81
C ASP A 250 -22.12 -33.89 14.17
N PHE A 251 -22.76 -33.50 13.10
CA PHE A 251 -22.49 -32.23 12.46
C PHE A 251 -22.85 -31.02 13.35
N ILE A 252 -23.95 -31.08 14.10
CA ILE A 252 -24.29 -30.06 15.10
C ILE A 252 -23.16 -29.95 16.13
N ALA A 253 -22.64 -31.09 16.61
CA ALA A 253 -21.52 -31.10 17.55
C ALA A 253 -20.23 -30.55 16.93
N GLU A 254 -19.99 -30.78 15.64
CA GLU A 254 -18.85 -30.23 14.89
C GLU A 254 -18.92 -28.69 14.80
N ILE A 255 -20.08 -28.11 14.48
CA ILE A 255 -20.26 -26.67 14.30
C ILE A 255 -20.35 -25.93 15.64
N PHE A 256 -21.06 -26.47 16.61
CA PHE A 256 -21.33 -25.80 17.89
C PHE A 256 -20.41 -26.26 19.03
N GLY A 257 -19.76 -27.42 18.90
CA GLY A 257 -18.85 -27.94 19.93
C GLY A 257 -19.55 -28.11 21.28
N ASN A 258 -18.96 -27.49 22.31
CA ASN A 258 -19.50 -27.49 23.68
C ASN A 258 -20.40 -26.26 23.98
N ASP A 259 -20.87 -25.54 22.96
CA ASP A 259 -21.78 -24.42 23.12
C ASP A 259 -23.07 -24.89 23.80
N GLU A 260 -23.64 -24.06 24.69
CA GLU A 260 -24.92 -24.32 25.37
C GLU A 260 -26.06 -24.62 24.37
N ASN A 261 -25.98 -24.02 23.17
CA ASN A 261 -26.95 -24.25 22.10
C ASN A 261 -26.89 -25.66 21.48
N CYS A 262 -25.79 -26.41 21.63
CA CYS A 262 -25.62 -27.70 20.99
C CYS A 262 -26.71 -28.71 21.37
N ASN A 263 -27.05 -28.80 22.66
CA ASN A 263 -28.07 -29.73 23.15
C ASN A 263 -29.48 -29.33 22.70
N GLU A 264 -29.76 -28.02 22.71
CA GLU A 264 -31.05 -27.46 22.26
C GLU A 264 -31.30 -27.76 20.76
N ILE A 265 -30.25 -27.62 19.93
CA ILE A 265 -30.36 -27.88 18.49
C ILE A 265 -30.49 -29.38 18.21
N LYS A 266 -29.81 -30.27 18.99
CA LYS A 266 -29.93 -31.72 18.87
C LYS A 266 -31.34 -32.21 19.21
N GLU A 267 -32.02 -31.55 20.15
CA GLU A 267 -33.44 -31.85 20.49
C GLU A 267 -34.41 -31.29 19.44
N ASP A 268 -34.07 -30.18 18.82
CA ASP A 268 -34.91 -29.52 17.82
C ASP A 268 -34.10 -28.98 16.65
N HIS A 269 -33.92 -29.77 15.59
CA HIS A 269 -33.20 -29.43 14.39
C HIS A 269 -33.70 -28.18 13.65
N SER A 270 -34.98 -27.75 13.89
CA SER A 270 -35.50 -26.53 13.26
C SER A 270 -34.78 -25.27 13.70
N LYS A 271 -34.12 -25.30 14.85
CA LYS A 271 -33.33 -24.18 15.40
C LYS A 271 -31.94 -24.03 14.79
N PHE A 272 -31.46 -25.04 14.06
CA PHE A 272 -30.11 -25.01 13.48
C PHE A 272 -29.84 -23.76 12.64
N GLY A 273 -30.78 -23.42 11.74
CA GLY A 273 -30.63 -22.27 10.84
C GLY A 273 -30.51 -20.94 11.57
N GLU A 274 -31.32 -20.73 12.60
CA GLU A 274 -31.29 -19.53 13.46
C GLU A 274 -29.98 -19.44 14.23
N LYS A 275 -29.53 -20.53 14.82
CA LYS A 275 -28.30 -20.54 15.60
C LYS A 275 -27.03 -20.38 14.73
N VAL A 276 -27.01 -20.90 13.50
CA VAL A 276 -25.96 -20.62 12.53
C VAL A 276 -25.98 -19.12 12.18
N GLN A 277 -27.14 -18.49 12.01
CA GLN A 277 -27.26 -17.06 11.74
C GLN A 277 -26.71 -16.19 12.89
N GLU A 278 -26.97 -16.56 14.14
CA GLU A 278 -26.40 -15.90 15.30
C GLU A 278 -24.86 -16.01 15.28
N LYS A 279 -24.34 -17.21 15.07
CA LYS A 279 -22.90 -17.52 15.05
C LYS A 279 -22.16 -16.77 13.93
N GLN A 280 -22.71 -16.74 12.70
CA GLN A 280 -22.11 -16.03 11.58
C GLN A 280 -21.99 -14.51 11.83
N MET A 281 -22.96 -13.93 12.53
CA MET A 281 -22.93 -12.51 12.88
C MET A 281 -21.82 -12.21 13.91
N VAL A 282 -21.68 -13.07 14.92
CA VAL A 282 -20.61 -12.96 15.91
C VAL A 282 -19.25 -13.11 15.24
N TRP A 283 -19.07 -14.15 14.40
CA TRP A 283 -17.85 -14.37 13.64
C TRP A 283 -17.46 -13.15 12.80
N LYS A 284 -18.42 -12.59 12.06
CA LYS A 284 -18.22 -11.37 11.25
C LYS A 284 -17.73 -10.20 12.10
N VAL A 285 -18.35 -9.96 13.26
CA VAL A 285 -17.97 -8.88 14.18
C VAL A 285 -16.54 -9.11 14.69
N CYS A 286 -16.19 -10.32 15.07
CA CYS A 286 -14.84 -10.66 15.52
C CYS A 286 -13.80 -10.44 14.43
N LEU A 287 -14.05 -10.92 13.20
CA LEU A 287 -13.17 -10.72 12.05
C LEU A 287 -12.98 -9.22 11.77
N THR A 288 -14.06 -8.45 11.67
CA THR A 288 -13.95 -7.01 11.33
C THR A 288 -13.28 -6.22 12.45
N ASN A 289 -13.55 -6.52 13.72
CA ASN A 289 -12.87 -5.90 14.85
C ASN A 289 -11.38 -6.22 14.86
N TYR A 290 -11.00 -7.46 14.54
CA TYR A 290 -9.61 -7.85 14.42
C TYR A 290 -8.90 -7.05 13.32
N LEU A 291 -9.46 -7.00 12.12
CA LEU A 291 -8.90 -6.25 10.99
C LEU A 291 -8.78 -4.75 11.33
N ASP A 292 -9.82 -4.16 11.90
CA ASP A 292 -9.81 -2.78 12.37
C ASP A 292 -8.72 -2.52 13.41
N SER A 293 -8.56 -3.44 14.37
CA SER A 293 -7.50 -3.36 15.39
C SER A 293 -6.11 -3.40 14.75
N CYS A 294 -5.88 -4.28 13.77
CA CYS A 294 -4.61 -4.37 13.05
C CYS A 294 -4.26 -3.06 12.36
N VAL A 295 -5.22 -2.44 11.70
CA VAL A 295 -5.00 -1.19 10.95
C VAL A 295 -4.88 0.02 11.87
N LYS A 296 -5.72 0.14 12.88
CA LYS A 296 -5.67 1.25 13.86
C LYS A 296 -4.41 1.21 14.72
N ASN A 297 -3.99 -0.01 15.09
CA ASN A 297 -2.86 -0.23 15.99
C ASN A 297 -1.58 -0.67 15.26
N MET A 298 -1.40 -0.25 14.00
CA MET A 298 -0.17 -0.58 13.26
C MET A 298 1.07 -0.30 14.08
N ALA A 299 1.97 -1.27 14.16
CA ALA A 299 3.25 -1.13 14.86
C ALA A 299 4.25 -0.34 13.98
N LEU A 300 3.93 0.90 13.70
CA LEU A 300 4.72 1.85 12.93
C LEU A 300 5.16 2.99 13.84
N ASN A 301 6.47 3.18 13.99
CA ASN A 301 7.03 4.24 14.82
C ASN A 301 7.18 5.53 14.01
N LYS A 302 6.79 6.64 14.61
CA LYS A 302 6.97 7.99 14.06
C LYS A 302 8.19 8.64 14.69
N ILE A 303 9.12 9.11 13.87
CA ILE A 303 10.21 10.00 14.26
C ILE A 303 9.89 11.36 13.66
N GLU A 304 9.61 12.34 14.51
CA GLU A 304 9.30 13.70 14.09
C GLU A 304 10.46 14.64 14.41
N VAL A 305 10.82 15.49 13.43
CA VAL A 305 11.84 16.51 13.53
C VAL A 305 11.22 17.86 13.19
N SER A 306 11.50 18.90 13.97
CA SER A 306 11.04 20.26 13.68
C SER A 306 11.83 20.88 12.52
N GLY A 307 11.21 21.83 11.80
CA GLY A 307 11.84 22.56 10.69
C GLY A 307 13.10 23.31 11.07
N GLU A 308 13.22 23.75 12.35
CA GLU A 308 14.43 24.37 12.87
C GLU A 308 15.63 23.41 12.89
N GLN A 309 15.41 22.11 12.92
CA GLN A 309 16.42 21.05 12.94
C GLN A 309 16.56 20.37 11.56
N ARG A 310 16.32 21.09 10.49
CA ARG A 310 16.35 20.57 9.11
C ARG A 310 17.64 19.79 8.80
N ASP A 311 18.81 20.33 9.16
CA ASP A 311 20.10 19.69 8.92
C ASP A 311 20.19 18.35 9.64
N ARG A 312 19.69 18.29 10.88
CA ARG A 312 19.61 17.06 11.64
C ARG A 312 18.65 16.04 11.02
N ALA A 313 17.55 16.48 10.41
CA ALA A 313 16.62 15.60 9.72
C ALA A 313 17.32 14.91 8.52
N ILE A 314 18.15 15.64 7.77
CA ILE A 314 18.94 15.10 6.67
C ILE A 314 19.99 14.11 7.18
N ASP A 315 20.69 14.43 8.26
CA ASP A 315 21.66 13.51 8.87
C ASP A 315 21.00 12.22 9.39
N ILE A 316 19.81 12.33 10.00
CA ILE A 316 19.02 11.16 10.42
C ILE A 316 18.59 10.35 9.19
N TYR A 317 18.11 11.00 8.13
CA TYR A 317 17.72 10.35 6.89
C TYR A 317 18.92 9.58 6.27
N GLU A 318 20.11 10.19 6.20
CA GLU A 318 21.31 9.52 5.72
C GLU A 318 21.69 8.31 6.60
N ASN A 319 21.57 8.42 7.92
CA ASN A 319 21.92 7.35 8.84
C ASN A 319 20.92 6.18 8.83
N LEU A 320 19.62 6.46 8.75
CA LEU A 320 18.59 5.42 8.66
C LEU A 320 18.75 4.59 7.38
N ASN A 321 19.12 5.23 6.29
CA ASN A 321 19.29 4.55 5.00
C ASN A 321 20.62 3.77 4.88
N ARG A 322 21.61 4.01 5.74
CA ARG A 322 22.82 3.18 5.81
C ARG A 322 22.58 1.75 6.32
N GLY A 323 21.51 1.54 7.08
CA GLY A 323 21.13 0.22 7.63
C GLY A 323 20.10 -0.56 6.81
N GLY A 324 19.56 0.02 5.71
CA GLY A 324 18.50 -0.54 4.88
C GLY A 324 18.91 -0.76 3.43
N ILE A 325 17.94 -0.61 2.50
CA ILE A 325 18.24 -0.53 1.06
C ILE A 325 19.06 0.74 0.85
N SER A 326 20.34 0.56 0.52
CA SER A 326 21.29 1.67 0.38
C SER A 326 20.70 2.73 -0.58
N LEU A 327 20.60 3.96 -0.08
CA LEU A 327 20.42 5.10 -0.96
C LEU A 327 21.57 5.08 -1.98
N ASN A 328 21.26 5.28 -3.24
CA ASN A 328 22.30 5.51 -4.20
C ASN A 328 22.88 6.91 -3.95
N THR A 329 24.10 7.12 -4.43
CA THR A 329 24.83 8.41 -4.32
C THR A 329 23.98 9.58 -4.82
N PHE A 330 23.10 9.33 -5.80
CA PHE A 330 22.21 10.31 -6.35
C PHE A 330 21.14 10.79 -5.34
N ASP A 331 20.49 9.87 -4.61
CA ASP A 331 19.49 10.23 -3.60
C ASP A 331 20.12 11.13 -2.51
N LEU A 332 21.37 10.83 -2.12
CA LEU A 332 22.13 11.63 -1.14
C LEU A 332 22.49 13.03 -1.68
N VAL A 333 22.93 13.09 -2.93
CA VAL A 333 23.23 14.37 -3.59
C VAL A 333 21.98 15.21 -3.72
N MET A 334 20.84 14.60 -4.09
CA MET A 334 19.55 15.28 -4.21
C MET A 334 19.05 15.81 -2.87
N ALA A 335 19.20 15.05 -1.79
CA ALA A 335 18.87 15.50 -0.45
C ALA A 335 19.74 16.73 -0.04
N ARG A 336 21.02 16.72 -0.38
CA ARG A 336 21.93 17.85 -0.11
C ARG A 336 21.64 19.07 -0.99
N VAL A 337 21.31 18.89 -2.26
CA VAL A 337 20.90 19.99 -3.16
C VAL A 337 19.59 20.61 -2.69
N ALA A 338 18.64 19.80 -2.23
CA ALA A 338 17.39 20.29 -1.64
C ALA A 338 17.60 21.13 -0.37
N LYS A 339 18.74 20.96 0.30
CA LYS A 339 19.15 21.80 1.43
C LYS A 339 19.47 23.24 1.04
N VAL A 340 19.95 23.45 -0.19
CA VAL A 340 20.52 24.73 -0.64
C VAL A 340 19.61 25.42 -1.68
N SER A 341 18.71 24.67 -2.34
CA SER A 341 17.88 25.15 -3.43
C SER A 341 16.45 24.62 -3.32
N THR A 342 15.48 25.51 -3.41
CA THR A 342 14.07 25.19 -3.59
C THR A 342 13.74 24.76 -5.02
N ASP A 343 14.68 24.91 -5.96
CA ASP A 343 14.51 24.52 -7.35
C ASP A 343 14.87 23.04 -7.52
N ASN A 344 13.97 22.29 -8.15
CA ASN A 344 14.12 20.85 -8.30
C ASN A 344 15.13 20.50 -9.38
N PHE A 345 16.37 20.27 -8.98
CA PHE A 345 17.45 19.85 -9.85
C PHE A 345 17.13 18.51 -10.57
N TYR A 346 16.48 17.56 -9.88
CA TYR A 346 16.06 16.30 -10.47
C TYR A 346 15.10 16.51 -11.64
N ARG A 347 14.07 17.35 -11.47
CA ARG A 347 13.13 17.69 -12.56
C ARG A 347 13.81 18.40 -13.71
N ARG A 348 14.72 19.29 -13.41
CA ARG A 348 15.51 19.95 -14.46
C ARG A 348 16.31 18.91 -15.24
N LEU A 349 16.97 18.01 -14.54
CA LEU A 349 17.74 16.93 -15.16
C LEU A 349 16.84 16.00 -15.98
N VAL A 350 15.73 15.53 -15.42
CA VAL A 350 14.74 14.71 -16.13
C VAL A 350 14.18 15.43 -17.35
N ARG A 351 13.85 16.73 -17.22
CA ARG A 351 13.39 17.51 -18.35
C ARG A 351 14.46 17.62 -19.43
N TYR A 352 15.69 17.85 -19.08
CA TYR A 352 16.79 17.89 -20.06
C TYR A 352 17.03 16.53 -20.73
N ILE A 353 16.83 15.43 -20.03
CA ILE A 353 16.95 14.09 -20.58
C ILE A 353 15.74 13.74 -21.47
N GLN A 354 14.54 14.19 -21.11
CA GLN A 354 13.29 13.88 -21.82
C GLN A 354 12.95 14.87 -22.96
N GLU A 355 13.38 16.12 -22.86
CA GLU A 355 13.21 17.07 -23.95
C GLU A 355 14.13 16.66 -25.10
N GLU A 356 13.52 16.29 -26.26
CA GLU A 356 14.20 16.18 -27.56
C GLU A 356 14.70 17.56 -28.03
N LYS A 357 15.56 18.17 -27.28
CA LYS A 357 16.40 19.20 -27.87
C LYS A 357 17.44 18.45 -28.69
N SER A 358 17.38 18.60 -29.99
CA SER A 358 18.50 18.32 -30.86
C SER A 358 19.71 19.12 -30.31
N TYR A 359 20.40 18.51 -29.36
CA TYR A 359 21.72 19.02 -29.00
C TYR A 359 22.54 18.91 -30.27
N ASP A 360 22.99 20.06 -30.77
CA ASP A 360 23.91 20.12 -31.83
C ASP A 360 25.07 19.18 -31.47
N LYS A 361 25.32 18.15 -32.25
CA LYS A 361 26.33 17.10 -32.00
C LYS A 361 27.73 17.63 -31.70
N GLN A 362 27.92 18.92 -31.87
CA GLN A 362 29.16 19.64 -31.65
C GLN A 362 29.44 20.00 -30.17
N VAL A 363 28.47 19.79 -29.23
CA VAL A 363 28.63 20.24 -27.85
C VAL A 363 29.22 19.17 -26.92
N LEU A 364 29.19 17.90 -27.30
CA LEU A 364 29.84 16.84 -26.53
C LEU A 364 31.23 16.56 -27.09
N PRO A 365 32.30 16.59 -26.26
CA PRO A 365 33.63 16.21 -26.70
C PRO A 365 33.60 14.83 -27.35
N ASP A 366 34.19 14.67 -28.52
CA ASP A 366 34.25 13.44 -29.30
C ASP A 366 34.75 12.21 -28.53
N GLN A 367 35.40 12.44 -27.38
CA GLN A 367 35.91 11.40 -26.50
C GLN A 367 34.85 10.82 -25.56
N ILE A 368 33.77 11.55 -25.23
CA ILE A 368 32.72 11.11 -24.32
C ILE A 368 31.61 10.36 -25.07
N VAL A 369 31.27 10.79 -26.27
CA VAL A 369 30.23 10.18 -27.11
C VAL A 369 30.49 8.69 -27.39
N PRO A 370 31.72 8.23 -27.72
CA PRO A 370 31.98 6.81 -27.95
C PRO A 370 31.84 5.94 -26.68
N LEU A 371 32.13 6.49 -25.50
CA LEU A 371 32.02 5.77 -24.23
C LEU A 371 30.55 5.59 -23.83
N ILE A 372 29.75 6.61 -23.99
CA ILE A 372 28.30 6.58 -23.74
C ILE A 372 27.64 5.69 -24.79
N GLY A 373 27.96 5.88 -26.08
CA GLY A 373 27.42 5.09 -27.19
C GLY A 373 27.73 3.60 -27.09
N LYS A 374 28.96 3.22 -26.71
CA LYS A 374 29.34 1.81 -26.48
C LYS A 374 28.59 1.18 -25.31
N LYS A 375 28.40 1.89 -24.21
CA LYS A 375 27.57 1.39 -23.08
C LYS A 375 26.14 1.24 -23.46
N ILE A 376 25.56 2.17 -24.21
CA ILE A 376 24.17 2.12 -24.70
C ILE A 376 23.99 0.99 -25.70
N GLN A 377 24.90 0.81 -26.66
CA GLN A 377 24.87 -0.24 -27.68
C GLN A 377 25.04 -1.65 -27.09
N ASN A 378 25.95 -1.83 -26.15
CA ASN A 378 26.22 -3.12 -25.52
C ASN A 378 25.08 -3.61 -24.63
N ASN A 379 24.19 -2.72 -24.20
CA ASN A 379 23.04 -3.06 -23.36
C ASN A 379 21.72 -3.20 -24.13
N GLN A 380 21.75 -3.24 -25.46
CA GLN A 380 20.59 -3.42 -26.34
C GLN A 380 19.46 -2.37 -26.16
N TYR A 381 19.79 -1.14 -25.80
CA TYR A 381 18.83 -0.08 -25.69
C TYR A 381 18.53 0.51 -27.08
N ASN A 382 17.43 0.07 -27.67
CA ASN A 382 16.85 0.68 -28.88
C ASN A 382 15.99 1.92 -28.58
N ALA A 383 16.02 2.43 -27.37
CA ALA A 383 15.28 3.62 -27.03
C ALA A 383 16.08 4.85 -27.41
N SER A 384 15.47 5.76 -28.13
CA SER A 384 15.94 7.13 -28.17
C SER A 384 16.18 7.60 -26.75
N ILE A 385 17.30 8.23 -26.49
CA ILE A 385 17.68 8.78 -25.17
C ILE A 385 16.54 9.65 -24.59
N SER A 386 15.70 10.21 -25.45
CA SER A 386 14.55 11.04 -25.11
C SER A 386 13.41 10.35 -24.36
N THR A 387 13.17 9.06 -24.56
CA THR A 387 11.99 8.39 -24.00
C THR A 387 12.28 7.16 -23.16
N GLY A 388 13.49 6.61 -23.25
CA GLY A 388 13.83 5.33 -22.63
C GLY A 388 14.75 5.42 -21.43
N CYS A 389 15.43 6.56 -21.21
CA CYS A 389 16.38 6.69 -20.11
C CYS A 389 15.72 6.86 -18.76
N TYR A 390 14.47 7.30 -18.72
CA TYR A 390 13.71 7.44 -17.50
C TYR A 390 12.47 6.55 -17.55
N ASN A 391 12.66 5.31 -17.26
CA ASN A 391 11.58 4.41 -16.91
C ASN A 391 11.73 4.09 -15.42
N GLU A 392 10.78 4.55 -14.61
CA GLU A 392 10.75 4.31 -13.16
C GLU A 392 10.80 2.81 -12.82
N GLU A 393 10.33 1.95 -13.72
CA GLU A 393 10.39 0.49 -13.59
C GLU A 393 11.80 -0.09 -13.88
N LYS A 394 12.66 0.66 -14.58
CA LYS A 394 14.04 0.25 -14.95
C LYS A 394 15.09 1.14 -14.28
N ASN A 395 14.88 1.47 -13.04
CA ASN A 395 15.63 2.42 -12.21
C ASN A 395 17.16 2.23 -12.22
N ASP A 396 17.65 1.01 -12.51
CA ASP A 396 19.06 0.69 -12.48
C ASP A 396 19.92 1.46 -13.50
N ILE A 397 19.35 1.90 -14.61
CA ILE A 397 20.11 2.50 -15.71
C ILE A 397 20.15 4.00 -15.59
N ALA A 398 19.00 4.62 -15.27
CA ALA A 398 18.97 6.04 -15.02
C ALA A 398 19.80 6.39 -13.77
N GLY A 399 19.75 5.57 -12.72
CA GLY A 399 20.59 5.72 -11.54
C GLY A 399 22.07 5.66 -11.87
N LYS A 400 22.53 4.64 -12.57
CA LYS A 400 23.96 4.50 -12.98
C LYS A 400 24.43 5.60 -13.93
N TYR A 401 23.58 6.05 -14.84
CA TYR A 401 23.90 7.16 -15.73
C TYR A 401 24.03 8.48 -14.96
N ILE A 402 23.14 8.71 -14.02
CA ILE A 402 23.16 9.89 -13.16
C ILE A 402 24.34 9.84 -12.20
N ASP A 403 24.67 8.68 -11.63
CA ASP A 403 25.86 8.49 -10.78
C ASP A 403 27.14 8.83 -11.56
N VAL A 404 27.30 8.31 -12.78
CA VAL A 404 28.45 8.63 -13.63
C VAL A 404 28.49 10.12 -14.00
N PHE A 405 27.32 10.73 -14.28
CA PHE A 405 27.26 12.15 -14.60
C PHE A 405 27.63 13.01 -13.39
N LEU A 406 27.18 12.65 -12.20
CA LEU A 406 27.53 13.37 -10.97
C LEU A 406 28.98 13.17 -10.58
N ASP A 407 29.53 11.99 -10.76
CA ASP A 407 30.97 11.75 -10.56
C ASP A 407 31.81 12.61 -11.48
N VAL A 408 31.43 12.71 -12.77
CA VAL A 408 32.09 13.59 -13.73
C VAL A 408 31.92 15.07 -13.35
N LEU A 409 30.76 15.47 -12.90
CA LEU A 409 30.48 16.85 -12.47
C LEU A 409 31.28 17.20 -11.20
N CYS A 410 31.36 16.29 -10.24
CA CYS A 410 32.16 16.45 -9.03
C CYS A 410 33.66 16.55 -9.36
N LEU A 411 34.15 15.70 -10.25
CA LEU A 411 35.55 15.79 -10.73
C LEU A 411 35.83 17.11 -11.45
N TYR A 412 34.90 17.57 -12.27
CA TYR A 412 35.00 18.85 -12.96
C TYR A 412 34.99 20.04 -12.00
N CYS A 413 34.09 20.03 -11.01
CA CYS A 413 34.03 21.07 -10.00
C CYS A 413 35.25 21.07 -9.09
N ASN A 414 35.75 19.91 -8.70
CA ASN A 414 36.96 19.77 -7.87
C ASN A 414 38.20 20.29 -8.60
N ASN A 415 38.33 19.98 -9.89
CA ASN A 415 39.46 20.50 -10.69
C ASN A 415 39.38 22.02 -10.88
N LYS A 416 38.19 22.61 -10.93
CA LYS A 416 38.03 24.08 -11.00
C LYS A 416 38.26 24.80 -9.67
N LEU A 417 38.15 24.10 -8.54
CA LEU A 417 38.40 24.67 -7.22
C LEU A 417 39.90 24.69 -6.87
N PHE A 418 40.74 24.01 -7.67
CA PHE A 418 42.19 23.95 -7.50
C PHE A 418 42.98 24.71 -8.62
N GLU A 419 42.27 25.27 -9.61
CA GLU A 419 42.81 26.29 -10.52
C GLU A 419 42.44 27.72 -10.04
#